data_7d53e383ffc965295058f4ad60cc4774
#
_entry.id   7d53e383ffc965295058f4ad60cc4774
#
_cell.length_a   1.000
_cell.length_b   1.000
_cell.length_c   1.000
_cell.angle_alpha   90.00
_cell.angle_beta   90.00
_cell.angle_gamma   90.00
#
_symmetry.space_group_name_H-M   'P 1'
#
loop_
_entity.id
_entity.type
_entity.pdbx_description
1 polymer ?
#
loop_
_entity_poly.entity_id
_entity_poly.type
_entity_poly.pdbx_seq_one_letter_code
_entity_poly.pdbx_strand_id
1 'polypeptide(L)'
;MKKKKLLSLLLAGAMSASIFVGCGSSATDWDYISNKGELVIGVTYFEPMNYLDADGKLTGFETEFAEAVCEKMGVTPKFQKIDWDSKEVELNSKTIDCIWNGLTIDDDRKSTMDISTPYMENKQVMVAKSDVADKIKSADDLKDKTVVAEKKSAGETVAQTDEFFSSAKYVS
;
A
#
# COMPACT_ATOMS: atom_id res chain seq x y z
N MET A 1 55.83 18.87 -30.80
CA MET A 1 55.02 17.66 -30.95
C MET A 1 55.03 16.77 -29.69
N LYS A 2 56.10 16.67 -28.92
CA LYS A 2 56.18 15.81 -27.74
C LYS A 2 55.33 16.28 -26.52
N LYS A 3 55.18 17.60 -26.31
CA LYS A 3 54.36 18.15 -25.19
C LYS A 3 52.84 17.96 -25.36
N LYS A 4 52.33 17.93 -26.60
CA LYS A 4 50.89 17.67 -26.87
C LYS A 4 50.50 16.19 -26.66
N LYS A 5 51.41 15.26 -26.89
CA LYS A 5 51.20 13.82 -26.63
C LYS A 5 51.21 13.46 -25.12
N LEU A 6 52.01 14.22 -24.30
CA LEU A 6 52.02 14.04 -22.87
C LEU A 6 50.72 14.53 -22.23
N LEU A 7 50.15 15.64 -22.73
CA LEU A 7 48.90 16.20 -22.22
C LEU A 7 47.69 15.32 -22.52
N SER A 8 47.68 14.67 -23.71
CA SER A 8 46.61 13.73 -24.06
C SER A 8 46.68 12.41 -23.27
N LEU A 9 47.85 11.93 -22.85
CA LEU A 9 47.99 10.78 -21.99
C LEU A 9 47.53 11.07 -20.55
N LEU A 10 47.76 12.27 -20.04
CA LEU A 10 47.29 12.71 -18.72
C LEU A 10 45.75 12.87 -18.68
N LEU A 11 45.10 13.34 -19.74
CA LEU A 11 43.65 13.42 -19.83
C LEU A 11 43.02 12.04 -19.95
N ALA A 12 43.60 11.10 -20.67
CA ALA A 12 43.09 9.72 -20.77
C ALA A 12 43.22 8.94 -19.44
N GLY A 13 44.30 9.23 -18.65
CA GLY A 13 44.46 8.64 -17.32
C GLY A 13 43.47 9.16 -16.26
N ALA A 14 43.03 10.42 -16.40
CA ALA A 14 42.06 11.01 -15.48
C ALA A 14 40.59 10.51 -15.75
N MET A 15 40.28 10.11 -16.97
CA MET A 15 38.96 9.53 -17.30
C MET A 15 38.83 8.04 -16.94
N SER A 16 39.92 7.31 -16.80
CA SER A 16 39.90 5.88 -16.41
C SER A 16 39.83 5.67 -14.89
N ALA A 17 40.05 6.68 -14.08
CA ALA A 17 39.96 6.59 -12.62
C ALA A 17 38.53 6.77 -12.05
N SER A 18 37.57 7.17 -12.91
CA SER A 18 36.18 7.42 -12.49
C SER A 18 35.21 6.22 -12.68
N ILE A 19 35.69 5.05 -13.10
CA ILE A 19 34.84 3.87 -13.40
C ILE A 19 34.86 2.84 -12.25
N PHE A 20 35.58 3.07 -11.16
CA PHE A 20 35.66 2.13 -10.03
C PHE A 20 34.98 2.60 -8.73
N VAL A 21 33.96 3.46 -8.82
CA VAL A 21 33.08 3.75 -7.69
C VAL A 21 31.68 3.24 -8.03
N GLY A 22 31.51 1.93 -8.06
CA GLY A 22 30.26 1.29 -8.42
C GLY A 22 30.11 -0.11 -7.85
N CYS A 23 30.59 -0.35 -6.63
CA CYS A 23 30.14 -1.46 -5.78
C CYS A 23 29.67 -0.86 -4.45
N GLY A 24 28.66 -0.01 -4.52
CA GLY A 24 27.83 0.28 -3.38
C GLY A 24 26.99 -0.97 -3.13
N SER A 25 27.01 -1.56 -1.94
CA SER A 25 25.96 -2.43 -1.47
C SER A 25 24.63 -1.77 -1.85
N SER A 26 23.76 -2.50 -2.52
CA SER A 26 22.42 -1.98 -2.83
C SER A 26 21.80 -1.52 -1.50
N ALA A 27 21.56 -0.22 -1.35
CA ALA A 27 20.92 0.32 -0.17
C ALA A 27 19.59 -0.41 -0.01
N THR A 28 19.32 -0.90 1.19
CA THR A 28 18.05 -1.54 1.51
C THR A 28 16.94 -0.47 1.60
N ASP A 29 15.69 -0.87 1.53
CA ASP A 29 14.57 0.05 1.77
C ASP A 29 14.67 0.67 3.18
N TRP A 30 15.17 -0.08 4.16
CA TRP A 30 15.43 0.45 5.50
C TRP A 30 16.52 1.54 5.50
N ASP A 31 17.60 1.37 4.75
CA ASP A 31 18.64 2.41 4.64
C ASP A 31 18.05 3.70 4.05
N TYR A 32 17.15 3.57 3.07
CA TYR A 32 16.45 4.69 2.48
C TYR A 32 15.54 5.39 3.51
N ILE A 33 14.68 4.66 4.21
CA ILE A 33 13.75 5.17 5.21
C ILE A 33 14.49 5.83 6.38
N SER A 34 15.49 5.14 6.95
CA SER A 34 16.25 5.64 8.10
C SER A 34 17.05 6.90 7.77
N ASN A 35 17.63 6.99 6.57
CA ASN A 35 18.33 8.19 6.11
C ASN A 35 17.39 9.36 5.85
N LYS A 36 16.17 9.09 5.35
CA LYS A 36 15.12 10.09 5.15
C LYS A 36 14.53 10.59 6.47
N GLY A 37 14.54 9.75 7.52
CA GLY A 37 14.00 10.04 8.84
C GLY A 37 12.47 10.06 8.92
N GLU A 38 11.78 9.67 7.87
CA GLU A 38 10.32 9.59 7.80
C GLU A 38 9.85 8.34 7.06
N LEU A 39 8.67 7.83 7.44
CA LEU A 39 7.95 6.76 6.76
C LEU A 39 6.65 7.34 6.20
N VAL A 40 6.52 7.38 4.86
CA VAL A 40 5.28 7.83 4.19
C VAL A 40 4.32 6.66 4.07
N ILE A 41 3.20 6.75 4.76
CA ILE A 41 2.23 5.67 4.97
C ILE A 41 0.96 5.98 4.16
N GLY A 42 0.67 5.15 3.16
CA GLY A 42 -0.58 5.24 2.39
C GLY A 42 -1.76 4.70 3.17
N VAL A 43 -2.80 5.51 3.33
CA VAL A 43 -4.03 5.17 4.07
C VAL A 43 -5.28 5.58 3.30
N THR A 44 -6.36 4.84 3.49
CA THR A 44 -7.73 5.31 3.21
C THR A 44 -8.50 5.47 4.52
N TYR A 45 -9.58 6.24 4.51
CA TYR A 45 -10.39 6.38 5.70
C TYR A 45 -11.34 5.20 5.84
N PHE A 46 -11.11 4.42 6.87
CA PHE A 46 -11.84 3.20 7.19
C PHE A 46 -12.00 3.10 8.72
N GLU A 47 -13.07 3.65 9.27
CA GLU A 47 -13.36 3.61 10.70
C GLU A 47 -13.67 2.17 11.16
N PRO A 48 -13.14 1.70 12.29
CA PRO A 48 -12.34 2.42 13.30
C PRO A 48 -10.82 2.33 13.10
N MET A 49 -10.35 1.94 11.91
CA MET A 49 -8.93 1.67 11.66
C MET A 49 -8.13 2.94 11.40
N ASN A 50 -8.55 3.75 10.43
CA ASN A 50 -7.99 5.05 10.09
C ASN A 50 -9.15 6.00 9.79
N TYR A 51 -9.33 7.05 10.55
CA TYR A 51 -10.42 8.02 10.34
C TYR A 51 -10.06 9.38 10.92
N LEU A 52 -10.81 10.40 10.53
CA LEU A 52 -10.67 11.74 11.11
C LEU A 52 -11.61 11.86 12.33
N ASP A 53 -11.07 12.30 13.44
CA ASP A 53 -11.88 12.64 14.62
C ASP A 53 -12.69 13.93 14.41
N ALA A 54 -13.39 14.36 15.46
CA ALA A 54 -14.23 15.57 15.42
C ALA A 54 -13.44 16.86 15.15
N ASP A 55 -12.14 16.87 15.44
CA ASP A 55 -11.23 17.99 15.22
C ASP A 55 -10.52 17.91 13.86
N GLY A 56 -10.81 16.87 13.07
CA GLY A 56 -10.20 16.61 11.77
C GLY A 56 -8.79 16.00 11.84
N LYS A 57 -8.39 15.49 12.99
CA LYS A 57 -7.12 14.80 13.19
C LYS A 57 -7.28 13.33 12.80
N LEU A 58 -6.29 12.79 12.04
CA LEU A 58 -6.25 11.37 11.74
C LEU A 58 -5.98 10.57 13.03
N THR A 59 -6.79 9.55 13.27
CA THR A 59 -6.75 8.65 14.42
C THR A 59 -7.27 7.26 14.02
N GLY A 60 -7.33 6.35 14.97
CA GLY A 60 -7.80 4.98 14.80
C GLY A 60 -6.71 3.96 15.10
N PHE A 61 -7.13 2.71 15.19
CA PHE A 61 -6.25 1.62 15.62
C PHE A 61 -4.95 1.54 14.80
N GLU A 62 -5.04 1.57 13.48
CA GLU A 62 -3.87 1.44 12.62
C GLU A 62 -3.03 2.71 12.58
N THR A 63 -3.65 3.89 12.68
CA THR A 63 -2.92 5.16 12.82
C THR A 63 -2.04 5.13 14.06
N GLU A 64 -2.61 4.81 15.22
CA GLU A 64 -1.89 4.75 16.50
C GLU A 64 -0.85 3.61 16.52
N PHE A 65 -1.17 2.48 15.90
CA PHE A 65 -0.21 1.37 15.77
C PHE A 65 0.98 1.75 14.91
N ALA A 66 0.75 2.42 13.77
CA ALA A 66 1.82 2.92 12.91
C ALA A 66 2.68 3.98 13.61
N GLU A 67 2.08 4.89 14.36
CA GLU A 67 2.80 5.88 15.19
C GLU A 67 3.71 5.19 16.21
N ALA A 68 3.20 4.19 16.93
CA ALA A 68 3.97 3.45 17.94
C ALA A 68 5.13 2.62 17.31
N VAL A 69 4.94 2.08 16.12
CA VAL A 69 6.00 1.38 15.38
C VAL A 69 7.06 2.36 14.89
N CYS A 70 6.66 3.49 14.28
CA CYS A 70 7.58 4.52 13.83
C CYS A 70 8.41 5.11 14.97
N GLU A 71 7.82 5.31 16.16
CA GLU A 71 8.55 5.72 17.37
C GLU A 71 9.65 4.72 17.72
N LYS A 72 9.35 3.41 17.71
CA LYS A 72 10.35 2.35 17.96
C LYS A 72 11.42 2.27 16.88
N MET A 73 11.09 2.58 15.64
CA MET A 73 12.02 2.63 14.52
C MET A 73 12.86 3.90 14.51
N GLY A 74 12.49 4.93 15.28
CA GLY A 74 13.17 6.21 15.29
C GLY A 74 12.94 7.05 14.04
N VAL A 75 11.79 6.91 13.37
CA VAL A 75 11.38 7.67 12.19
C VAL A 75 10.04 8.37 12.44
N THR A 76 9.78 9.43 11.69
CA THR A 76 8.52 10.18 11.80
C THR A 76 7.47 9.57 10.85
N PRO A 77 6.26 9.18 11.31
CA PRO A 77 5.19 8.75 10.43
C PRO A 77 4.62 9.95 9.66
N LYS A 78 4.37 9.77 8.37
CA LYS A 78 3.72 10.74 7.50
C LYS A 78 2.58 10.08 6.75
N PHE A 79 1.37 10.30 7.22
CA PHE A 79 0.19 9.70 6.62
C PHE A 79 -0.21 10.45 5.35
N GLN A 80 -0.40 9.70 4.28
CA GLN A 80 -0.87 10.19 2.99
C GLN A 80 -2.16 9.47 2.62
N LYS A 81 -3.23 10.23 2.42
CA LYS A 81 -4.46 9.67 1.87
C LYS A 81 -4.25 9.28 0.42
N ILE A 82 -4.62 8.05 0.07
CA ILE A 82 -4.54 7.49 -1.27
C ILE A 82 -5.92 7.03 -1.74
N ASP A 83 -6.05 6.81 -3.05
CA ASP A 83 -7.16 6.05 -3.60
C ASP A 83 -6.80 4.56 -3.60
N TRP A 84 -7.71 3.73 -3.07
CA TRP A 84 -7.41 2.31 -2.87
C TRP A 84 -7.06 1.55 -4.16
N ASP A 85 -7.66 1.92 -5.28
CA ASP A 85 -7.41 1.27 -6.56
C ASP A 85 -6.04 1.65 -7.18
N SER A 86 -5.39 2.71 -6.70
CA SER A 86 -4.05 3.15 -7.13
C SER A 86 -2.92 2.75 -6.16
N LYS A 87 -3.21 2.09 -5.04
CA LYS A 87 -2.26 1.79 -3.97
C LYS A 87 -0.94 1.16 -4.43
N GLU A 88 -1.00 0.23 -5.37
CA GLU A 88 0.20 -0.45 -5.89
C GLU A 88 1.04 0.47 -6.78
N VAL A 89 0.38 1.34 -7.54
CA VAL A 89 1.05 2.35 -8.38
C VAL A 89 1.78 3.35 -7.50
N GLU A 90 1.15 3.82 -6.43
CA GLU A 90 1.76 4.76 -5.49
C GLU A 90 2.93 4.14 -4.73
N LEU A 91 2.82 2.87 -4.33
CA LEU A 91 3.91 2.13 -3.70
C LEU A 91 5.09 1.96 -4.67
N ASN A 92 4.84 1.49 -5.89
CA ASN A 92 5.87 1.24 -6.89
C ASN A 92 6.57 2.51 -7.38
N SER A 93 5.84 3.63 -7.43
CA SER A 93 6.39 4.95 -7.77
C SER A 93 7.12 5.63 -6.60
N LYS A 94 7.11 5.01 -5.41
CA LYS A 94 7.69 5.57 -4.18
C LYS A 94 7.04 6.89 -3.74
N THR A 95 5.81 7.14 -4.12
CA THR A 95 4.98 8.23 -3.60
C THR A 95 4.64 7.97 -2.13
N ILE A 96 4.45 6.69 -1.80
CA ILE A 96 4.36 6.16 -0.44
C ILE A 96 5.45 5.10 -0.23
N ASP A 97 5.86 4.89 1.01
CA ASP A 97 6.86 3.89 1.38
C ASP A 97 6.20 2.56 1.77
N CYS A 98 4.99 2.62 2.31
CA CYS A 98 4.19 1.45 2.64
C CYS A 98 2.70 1.74 2.57
N ILE A 99 1.90 0.67 2.45
CA ILE A 99 0.45 0.69 2.61
C ILE A 99 0.15 0.13 4.00
N TRP A 100 -0.55 0.91 4.84
CA TRP A 100 -0.96 0.47 6.17
C TRP A 100 -2.43 0.77 6.39
N ASN A 101 -3.28 -0.15 6.03
CA ASN A 101 -4.73 0.11 5.92
C ASN A 101 -5.59 -1.15 5.92
N GLY A 102 -5.37 -2.08 6.85
CA GLY A 102 -6.16 -3.32 6.92
C GLY A 102 -6.10 -4.15 5.64
N LEU A 103 -4.96 -4.15 4.96
CA LEU A 103 -4.78 -4.85 3.69
C LEU A 103 -4.97 -6.35 3.91
N THR A 104 -5.96 -6.94 3.23
CA THR A 104 -6.17 -8.39 3.22
C THR A 104 -5.02 -9.08 2.48
N ILE A 105 -4.42 -10.09 3.08
CA ILE A 105 -3.33 -10.87 2.50
C ILE A 105 -3.95 -11.93 1.58
N ASP A 106 -3.61 -11.87 0.30
CA ASP A 106 -3.95 -12.87 -0.71
C ASP A 106 -2.74 -13.18 -1.59
N ASP A 107 -2.84 -14.20 -2.44
CA ASP A 107 -1.70 -14.67 -3.23
C ASP A 107 -1.34 -13.72 -4.38
N ASP A 108 -2.30 -13.00 -4.93
CA ASP A 108 -2.05 -12.01 -5.98
C ASP A 108 -1.20 -10.87 -5.41
N ARG A 109 -1.56 -10.35 -4.23
CA ARG A 109 -0.81 -9.30 -3.55
C ARG A 109 0.58 -9.74 -3.12
N LYS A 110 0.73 -10.97 -2.61
CA LYS A 110 2.05 -11.54 -2.29
C LYS A 110 2.97 -11.64 -3.51
N SER A 111 2.40 -11.73 -4.71
CA SER A 111 3.18 -11.80 -5.95
C SER A 111 3.70 -10.43 -6.41
N THR A 112 3.10 -9.34 -5.95
CA THR A 112 3.36 -7.96 -6.41
C THR A 112 4.01 -7.06 -5.38
N MET A 113 3.98 -7.43 -4.08
CA MET A 113 4.55 -6.65 -2.99
C MET A 113 4.99 -7.53 -1.83
N ASP A 114 5.95 -7.04 -1.06
CA ASP A 114 6.32 -7.64 0.22
C ASP A 114 5.27 -7.28 1.28
N ILE A 115 4.79 -8.30 2.01
CA ILE A 115 3.74 -8.14 3.02
C ILE A 115 4.29 -8.59 4.37
N SER A 116 4.03 -7.80 5.42
CA SER A 116 4.41 -8.14 6.80
C SER A 116 3.72 -9.42 7.30
N THR A 117 4.17 -9.93 8.42
CA THR A 117 3.38 -10.92 9.17
C THR A 117 2.01 -10.33 9.53
N PRO A 118 0.93 -11.11 9.45
CA PRO A 118 -0.40 -10.63 9.82
C PRO A 118 -0.45 -10.23 11.30
N TYR A 119 -1.01 -9.07 11.58
CA TYR A 119 -1.19 -8.56 12.95
C TYR A 119 -2.66 -8.58 13.39
N MET A 120 -3.58 -8.91 12.47
CA MET A 120 -5.02 -8.96 12.73
C MET A 120 -5.69 -9.96 11.78
N GLU A 121 -6.74 -10.63 12.26
CA GLU A 121 -7.67 -11.37 11.41
C GLU A 121 -8.83 -10.47 11.00
N ASN A 122 -9.22 -10.53 9.73
CA ASN A 122 -10.42 -9.88 9.24
C ASN A 122 -11.33 -10.86 8.48
N LYS A 123 -12.56 -10.42 8.22
CA LYS A 123 -13.52 -11.15 7.40
C LYS A 123 -14.21 -10.19 6.45
N GLN A 124 -14.43 -10.62 5.21
CA GLN A 124 -15.32 -9.91 4.32
C GLN A 124 -16.76 -10.23 4.74
N VAL A 125 -17.58 -9.21 4.88
CA VAL A 125 -18.98 -9.33 5.28
C VAL A 125 -19.86 -8.51 4.35
N MET A 126 -21.05 -9.00 4.09
CA MET A 126 -22.08 -8.22 3.40
C MET A 126 -22.84 -7.39 4.43
N VAL A 127 -22.94 -6.09 4.19
CA VAL A 127 -23.76 -5.17 4.97
C VAL A 127 -25.03 -4.85 4.17
N ALA A 128 -26.18 -4.98 4.80
CA ALA A 128 -27.47 -4.63 4.23
C ALA A 128 -28.28 -3.79 5.21
N LYS A 129 -29.30 -3.06 4.70
CA LYS A 129 -30.26 -2.38 5.58
C LYS A 129 -30.97 -3.40 6.46
N SER A 130 -31.25 -3.04 7.71
CA SER A 130 -31.83 -3.96 8.70
C SER A 130 -33.19 -4.57 8.27
N ASP A 131 -33.98 -3.80 7.55
CA ASP A 131 -35.28 -4.25 7.03
C ASP A 131 -35.19 -5.26 5.85
N VAL A 132 -33.98 -5.37 5.27
CA VAL A 132 -33.66 -6.24 4.13
C VAL A 132 -32.82 -7.43 4.55
N ALA A 133 -31.89 -7.25 5.50
CA ALA A 133 -30.86 -8.22 5.89
C ALA A 133 -31.46 -9.60 6.24
N ASP A 134 -32.58 -9.64 6.99
CA ASP A 134 -33.23 -10.87 7.39
C ASP A 134 -33.90 -11.63 6.22
N LYS A 135 -34.10 -10.98 5.08
CA LYS A 135 -34.71 -11.55 3.89
C LYS A 135 -33.72 -12.15 2.92
N ILE A 136 -32.40 -11.89 3.13
CA ILE A 136 -31.33 -12.39 2.26
C ILE A 136 -30.76 -13.66 2.89
N LYS A 137 -31.13 -14.82 2.33
CA LYS A 137 -30.70 -16.14 2.82
C LYS A 137 -29.99 -16.96 1.74
N SER A 138 -30.16 -16.61 0.47
CA SER A 138 -29.65 -17.33 -0.69
C SER A 138 -29.29 -16.37 -1.81
N ALA A 139 -28.56 -16.84 -2.82
CA ALA A 139 -28.24 -16.09 -4.03
C ALA A 139 -29.51 -15.57 -4.74
N ASP A 140 -30.60 -16.34 -4.73
CA ASP A 140 -31.86 -15.95 -5.37
C ASP A 140 -32.48 -14.70 -4.72
N ASP A 141 -32.27 -14.48 -3.44
CA ASP A 141 -32.79 -13.31 -2.73
C ASP A 141 -32.04 -12.02 -3.14
N LEU A 142 -30.90 -12.17 -3.79
CA LEU A 142 -30.11 -11.08 -4.38
C LEU A 142 -30.52 -10.73 -5.80
N LYS A 143 -31.41 -11.48 -6.40
CA LYS A 143 -31.95 -11.18 -7.72
C LYS A 143 -32.53 -9.76 -7.74
N ASP A 144 -32.13 -9.00 -8.75
CA ASP A 144 -32.48 -7.58 -8.92
C ASP A 144 -31.95 -6.65 -7.82
N LYS A 145 -31.12 -7.12 -6.92
CA LYS A 145 -30.38 -6.28 -5.96
C LYS A 145 -29.06 -5.82 -6.54
N THR A 146 -28.60 -4.68 -6.06
CA THR A 146 -27.26 -4.17 -6.37
C THR A 146 -26.34 -4.42 -5.19
N VAL A 147 -25.22 -5.09 -5.44
CA VAL A 147 -24.11 -5.27 -4.51
C VAL A 147 -22.99 -4.31 -4.92
N VAL A 148 -22.45 -3.60 -3.95
CA VAL A 148 -21.39 -2.61 -4.15
C VAL A 148 -20.18 -3.00 -3.32
N ALA A 149 -18.99 -2.90 -3.89
CA ALA A 149 -17.75 -3.02 -3.16
C ALA A 149 -16.73 -1.98 -3.66
N GLU A 150 -15.77 -1.63 -2.83
CA GLU A 150 -14.68 -0.75 -3.22
C GLU A 150 -13.81 -1.44 -4.27
N LYS A 151 -13.47 -0.70 -5.32
CA LYS A 151 -12.66 -1.20 -6.44
C LYS A 151 -11.29 -1.70 -5.97
N LYS A 152 -10.86 -2.85 -6.50
CA LYS A 152 -9.63 -3.56 -6.13
C LYS A 152 -9.53 -3.92 -4.62
N SER A 153 -10.65 -3.97 -3.92
CA SER A 153 -10.71 -4.51 -2.55
C SER A 153 -10.89 -6.03 -2.56
N ALA A 154 -10.61 -6.67 -1.42
CA ALA A 154 -10.94 -8.08 -1.22
C ALA A 154 -12.46 -8.31 -1.26
N GLY A 155 -13.25 -7.32 -0.86
CA GLY A 155 -14.71 -7.33 -0.96
C GLY A 155 -15.19 -7.38 -2.42
N GLU A 156 -14.55 -6.66 -3.33
CA GLU A 156 -14.81 -6.73 -4.76
C GLU A 156 -14.57 -8.16 -5.28
N THR A 157 -13.43 -8.74 -4.96
CA THR A 157 -13.09 -10.11 -5.37
C THR A 157 -14.16 -11.09 -4.91
N VAL A 158 -14.56 -11.04 -3.65
CA VAL A 158 -15.65 -11.89 -3.11
C VAL A 158 -16.97 -11.64 -3.83
N ALA A 159 -17.36 -10.38 -4.01
CA ALA A 159 -18.62 -10.03 -4.68
C ALA A 159 -18.68 -10.52 -6.15
N GLN A 160 -17.53 -10.66 -6.81
CA GLN A 160 -17.46 -11.12 -8.20
C GLN A 160 -17.28 -12.63 -8.34
N THR A 161 -16.73 -13.32 -7.34
CA THR A 161 -16.32 -14.72 -7.47
C THR A 161 -17.13 -15.69 -6.62
N ASP A 162 -17.76 -15.24 -5.54
CA ASP A 162 -18.56 -16.09 -4.67
C ASP A 162 -19.96 -16.34 -5.28
N GLU A 163 -20.34 -17.61 -5.36
CA GLU A 163 -21.63 -18.05 -5.93
C GLU A 163 -22.84 -17.39 -5.25
N PHE A 164 -22.72 -17.00 -3.99
CA PHE A 164 -23.79 -16.31 -3.28
C PHE A 164 -24.21 -15.00 -3.96
N PHE A 165 -23.27 -14.31 -4.62
CA PHE A 165 -23.52 -13.05 -5.32
C PHE A 165 -23.88 -13.22 -6.81
N SER A 166 -23.95 -14.45 -7.32
CA SER A 166 -24.13 -14.76 -8.75
C SER A 166 -25.39 -14.17 -9.38
N SER A 167 -26.45 -13.96 -8.60
CA SER A 167 -27.73 -13.38 -9.07
C SER A 167 -27.79 -11.85 -8.88
N ALA A 168 -26.83 -11.24 -8.23
CA ALA A 168 -26.83 -9.81 -7.96
C ALA A 168 -26.29 -8.99 -9.13
N LYS A 169 -26.73 -7.75 -9.24
CA LYS A 169 -26.05 -6.75 -10.06
C LYS A 169 -24.87 -6.17 -9.27
N TYR A 170 -23.68 -6.36 -9.78
CA TYR A 170 -22.48 -5.81 -9.17
C TYR A 170 -22.16 -4.39 -9.68
N VAL A 171 -21.69 -3.51 -8.78
CA VAL A 171 -21.17 -2.16 -9.07
C VAL A 171 -19.94 -1.90 -8.17
N SER A 172 -18.84 -1.37 -8.72
CA SER A 172 -17.67 -0.90 -8.02
C SER A 172 -17.59 0.63 -7.99
#